data_30de4cf576a9875facdde3c4a56d8674
#
_entry.id   30de4cf576a9875facdde3c4a56d8674
#
_cell.length_a   1.000
_cell.length_b   1.000
_cell.length_c   1.000
_cell.angle_alpha   90.00
_cell.angle_beta   90.00
_cell.angle_gamma   90.00
#
_symmetry.space_group_name_H-M   'P 1'
#
loop_
_entity.id
_entity.type
_entity.pdbx_description
1 polymer ?
#
loop_
_entity_poly.entity_id
_entity_poly.type
_entity_poly.pdbx_seq_one_letter_code
_entity_poly.pdbx_strand_id
1 'polypeptide(L)'
;MNQKANFKTVTLKDLWGVFVQRLWAIILAACICCGGLLVFNRMTFVPQYASTATLYILRQADGATASDASSDFSLALKVVNDCTYLLKSHTVLDEVISSLNLDMKYEDLYDCISTSNPEDTRILEVTVKADSPELAKRIVDKICTIGSKRIEDAMGFQQVNLYELGTTDPDPCNSTRMLTFAFAGVVAAVVTYVIFLIIFLLDDRIKTDDENLERYLGLSVLGNIPNADGKKPGKYGYYKTYAAYK
;
A
#
# COMPACT_ATOMS: atom_id res chain seq x y z
N MET A 1 -55.05 -10.35 20.26
CA MET A 1 -54.26 -9.11 20.06
C MET A 1 -53.00 -9.48 19.31
N ASN A 2 -53.01 -9.40 17.98
CA ASN A 2 -51.84 -9.66 17.13
C ASN A 2 -51.20 -8.31 16.81
N GLN A 3 -50.18 -7.92 17.53
CA GLN A 3 -49.27 -6.83 17.11
C GLN A 3 -48.47 -7.32 15.89
N LYS A 4 -48.96 -6.98 14.70
CA LYS A 4 -48.13 -7.07 13.50
C LYS A 4 -46.97 -6.06 13.66
N ALA A 5 -45.79 -6.55 13.91
CA ALA A 5 -44.58 -5.74 13.86
C ALA A 5 -44.48 -5.10 12.46
N ASN A 6 -44.68 -3.80 12.42
CA ASN A 6 -44.57 -3.01 11.18
C ASN A 6 -43.11 -2.87 10.84
N PHE A 7 -42.57 -3.80 10.07
CA PHE A 7 -41.21 -3.69 9.55
C PHE A 7 -41.19 -2.55 8.53
N LYS A 8 -40.41 -1.51 8.82
CA LYS A 8 -40.14 -0.39 7.92
C LYS A 8 -39.44 -0.97 6.67
N THR A 9 -40.18 -1.07 5.56
CA THR A 9 -39.58 -1.51 4.29
C THR A 9 -38.74 -0.40 3.75
N VAL A 10 -37.39 -0.50 3.95
CA VAL A 10 -36.41 0.42 3.40
C VAL A 10 -36.38 0.23 1.90
N THR A 11 -36.78 1.25 1.15
CA THR A 11 -36.76 1.23 -0.32
C THR A 11 -35.37 1.71 -0.82
N LEU A 12 -34.95 1.17 -1.97
CA LEU A 12 -33.69 1.58 -2.61
C LEU A 12 -33.61 3.12 -2.84
N LYS A 13 -34.75 3.77 -3.02
CA LYS A 13 -34.85 5.24 -3.12
C LYS A 13 -34.50 5.97 -1.83
N ASP A 14 -34.82 5.39 -0.67
CA ASP A 14 -34.50 5.99 0.63
C ASP A 14 -33.00 5.94 0.89
N LEU A 15 -32.36 4.81 0.53
CA LEU A 15 -30.91 4.66 0.57
C LEU A 15 -30.19 5.69 -0.32
N TRP A 16 -30.71 5.86 -1.54
CA TRP A 16 -30.18 6.86 -2.47
C TRP A 16 -30.37 8.29 -1.96
N GLY A 17 -31.52 8.58 -1.34
CA GLY A 17 -31.82 9.88 -0.72
C GLY A 17 -30.85 10.23 0.40
N VAL A 18 -30.54 9.28 1.29
CA VAL A 18 -29.55 9.46 2.38
C VAL A 18 -28.17 9.70 1.81
N PHE A 19 -27.79 8.93 0.78
CA PHE A 19 -26.51 9.10 0.11
C PHE A 19 -26.33 10.51 -0.46
N VAL A 20 -27.32 10.98 -1.24
CA VAL A 20 -27.26 12.31 -1.88
C VAL A 20 -27.28 13.45 -0.86
N GLN A 21 -28.15 13.36 0.17
CA GLN A 21 -28.26 14.40 1.20
C GLN A 21 -27.01 14.52 2.08
N ARG A 22 -26.28 13.41 2.29
CA ARG A 22 -25.10 13.36 3.16
C ARG A 22 -23.78 13.23 2.38
N LEU A 23 -23.86 13.28 1.04
CA LEU A 23 -22.69 13.15 0.15
C LEU A 23 -21.58 14.12 0.51
N TRP A 24 -21.91 15.35 0.90
CA TRP A 24 -20.91 16.33 1.34
C TRP A 24 -20.15 15.88 2.59
N ALA A 25 -20.84 15.31 3.58
CA ALA A 25 -20.20 14.80 4.80
C ALA A 25 -19.33 13.57 4.52
N ILE A 26 -19.75 12.70 3.60
CA ILE A 26 -18.98 11.52 3.18
C ILE A 26 -17.69 11.96 2.47
N ILE A 27 -17.78 12.91 1.55
CA ILE A 27 -16.60 13.46 0.85
C ILE A 27 -15.67 14.13 1.86
N LEU A 28 -16.18 14.92 2.79
CA LEU A 28 -15.38 15.59 3.80
C LEU A 28 -14.65 14.59 4.69
N ALA A 29 -15.32 13.54 5.16
CA ALA A 29 -14.70 12.48 5.95
C ALA A 29 -13.60 11.75 5.16
N ALA A 30 -13.85 11.42 3.88
CA ALA A 30 -12.85 10.81 3.01
C ALA A 30 -11.63 11.73 2.82
N CYS A 31 -11.84 13.03 2.59
CA CYS A 31 -10.77 14.01 2.44
C CYS A 31 -9.93 14.18 3.71
N ILE A 32 -10.57 14.22 4.89
CA ILE A 32 -9.84 14.29 6.18
C ILE A 32 -9.00 13.03 6.39
N CYS A 33 -9.57 11.87 6.12
CA CYS A 33 -8.86 10.59 6.28
C CYS A 33 -7.68 10.49 5.33
N CYS A 34 -7.89 10.76 4.03
CA CYS A 34 -6.81 10.77 3.04
C CYS A 34 -5.75 11.82 3.37
N GLY A 35 -6.16 13.05 3.71
CA GLY A 35 -5.24 14.14 4.07
C GLY A 35 -4.43 13.81 5.32
N GLY A 36 -5.07 13.29 6.36
CA GLY A 36 -4.40 12.86 7.59
C GLY A 36 -3.36 11.77 7.34
N LEU A 37 -3.71 10.76 6.53
CA LEU A 37 -2.78 9.68 6.17
C LEU A 37 -1.62 10.17 5.30
N LEU A 38 -1.86 11.11 4.38
CA LEU A 38 -0.79 11.70 3.57
C LEU A 38 0.21 12.49 4.43
N VAL A 39 -0.29 13.30 5.38
CA VAL A 39 0.57 14.04 6.32
C VAL A 39 1.35 13.08 7.20
N PHE A 40 0.70 12.07 7.76
CA PHE A 40 1.34 11.05 8.59
C PHE A 40 2.44 10.31 7.81
N ASN A 41 2.14 9.89 6.57
CA ASN A 41 3.13 9.25 5.72
C ASN A 41 4.31 10.17 5.40
N ARG A 42 4.04 11.45 5.10
CA ARG A 42 5.11 12.42 4.83
C ARG A 42 6.05 12.62 6.03
N MET A 43 5.53 12.53 7.24
CA MET A 43 6.32 12.65 8.46
C MET A 43 7.11 11.38 8.81
N THR A 44 6.59 10.21 8.41
CA THR A 44 7.19 8.90 8.74
C THR A 44 8.00 8.30 7.58
N PHE A 45 7.87 8.88 6.38
CA PHE A 45 8.56 8.36 5.19
C PHE A 45 10.05 8.64 5.27
N VAL A 46 10.84 7.58 5.41
CA VAL A 46 12.30 7.61 5.28
C VAL A 46 12.63 7.14 3.86
N PRO A 47 13.20 8.00 3.00
CA PRO A 47 13.64 7.58 1.68
C PRO A 47 14.77 6.57 1.83
N GLN A 48 14.70 5.47 1.07
CA GLN A 48 15.77 4.47 1.01
C GLN A 48 16.37 4.45 -0.40
N TYR A 49 17.69 4.36 -0.46
CA TYR A 49 18.44 4.33 -1.70
C TYR A 49 19.07 2.96 -1.86
N ALA A 50 19.00 2.42 -3.07
CA ALA A 50 19.61 1.13 -3.39
C ALA A 50 20.89 1.34 -4.18
N SER A 51 21.90 0.53 -3.88
CA SER A 51 23.13 0.44 -4.67
C SER A 51 23.39 -1.03 -4.97
N THR A 52 23.65 -1.33 -6.23
CA THR A 52 23.91 -2.70 -6.70
C THR A 52 25.34 -2.80 -7.22
N ALA A 53 26.06 -3.79 -6.74
CA ALA A 53 27.37 -4.20 -7.26
C ALA A 53 27.27 -5.59 -7.86
N THR A 54 28.11 -5.87 -8.84
CA THR A 54 28.09 -7.12 -9.60
C THR A 54 29.40 -7.88 -9.39
N LEU A 55 29.28 -9.13 -8.92
CA LEU A 55 30.37 -10.07 -8.78
C LEU A 55 30.32 -11.12 -9.89
N TYR A 56 31.44 -11.43 -10.50
CA TYR A 56 31.59 -12.51 -11.45
C TYR A 56 32.41 -13.66 -10.85
N ILE A 57 31.80 -14.85 -10.78
CA ILE A 57 32.38 -16.02 -10.12
C ILE A 57 33.06 -16.91 -11.17
N LEU A 58 34.38 -17.02 -11.11
CA LEU A 58 35.18 -17.85 -11.96
C LEU A 58 35.62 -19.12 -11.21
N ARG A 59 35.37 -20.27 -11.81
CA ARG A 59 36.00 -21.51 -11.37
C ARG A 59 37.33 -21.68 -12.11
N GLN A 60 38.41 -21.82 -11.41
CA GLN A 60 39.68 -22.21 -11.99
C GLN A 60 39.60 -23.74 -12.28
N ALA A 61 39.32 -24.07 -13.51
CA ALA A 61 39.30 -25.47 -13.97
C ALA A 61 40.71 -25.89 -14.33
N ASP A 62 41.40 -26.58 -13.43
CA ASP A 62 42.63 -27.28 -13.78
C ASP A 62 42.24 -28.51 -14.63
N GLY A 63 42.41 -28.40 -15.97
CA GLY A 63 42.43 -29.55 -16.88
C GLY A 63 41.08 -30.11 -17.34
N ALA A 64 40.01 -29.32 -17.43
CA ALA A 64 38.71 -29.78 -17.93
C ALA A 64 38.71 -30.13 -19.40
N THR A 65 38.34 -31.38 -19.77
CA THR A 65 38.06 -31.82 -21.13
C THR A 65 36.68 -31.34 -21.55
N ALA A 66 36.49 -31.09 -22.84
CA ALA A 66 35.27 -30.52 -23.43
C ALA A 66 33.96 -31.33 -23.19
N SER A 67 34.03 -32.53 -22.60
CA SER A 67 32.87 -33.39 -22.32
C SER A 67 32.11 -33.03 -21.03
N ASP A 68 32.67 -32.16 -20.17
CA ASP A 68 32.12 -31.85 -18.82
C ASP A 68 31.34 -30.53 -18.72
N ALA A 69 31.12 -29.86 -19.88
CA ALA A 69 30.58 -28.50 -19.90
C ALA A 69 29.18 -28.35 -19.24
N SER A 70 28.32 -29.38 -19.32
CA SER A 70 26.97 -29.31 -18.70
C SER A 70 26.99 -29.56 -17.20
N SER A 71 27.86 -30.46 -16.71
CA SER A 71 28.08 -30.71 -15.31
C SER A 71 28.78 -29.53 -14.63
N ASP A 72 29.72 -28.89 -15.34
CA ASP A 72 30.42 -27.69 -14.88
C ASP A 72 29.49 -26.50 -14.70
N PHE A 73 28.49 -26.35 -15.59
CA PHE A 73 27.50 -25.29 -15.46
C PHE A 73 26.63 -25.43 -14.20
N SER A 74 26.07 -26.63 -14.00
CA SER A 74 25.24 -26.91 -12.82
C SER A 74 26.01 -26.78 -11.52
N LEU A 75 27.31 -27.12 -11.53
CA LEU A 75 28.18 -26.95 -10.37
C LEU A 75 28.49 -25.44 -10.15
N ALA A 76 28.68 -24.67 -11.20
CA ALA A 76 28.89 -23.23 -11.09
C ALA A 76 27.70 -22.53 -10.44
N LEU A 77 26.46 -22.91 -10.76
CA LEU A 77 25.26 -22.34 -10.12
C LEU A 77 25.21 -22.66 -8.63
N LYS A 78 25.59 -23.85 -8.21
CA LYS A 78 25.69 -24.21 -6.79
C LYS A 78 26.72 -23.33 -6.08
N VAL A 79 27.86 -23.08 -6.70
CA VAL A 79 28.90 -22.19 -6.16
C VAL A 79 28.38 -20.76 -5.99
N VAL A 80 27.57 -20.23 -6.92
CA VAL A 80 26.96 -18.92 -6.78
C VAL A 80 26.05 -18.86 -5.54
N ASN A 81 25.27 -19.92 -5.30
CA ASN A 81 24.44 -20.00 -4.11
C ASN A 81 25.27 -20.03 -2.83
N ASP A 82 26.37 -20.83 -2.82
CA ASP A 82 27.28 -20.88 -1.67
C ASP A 82 27.93 -19.52 -1.41
N CYS A 83 28.35 -18.83 -2.46
CA CYS A 83 28.88 -17.45 -2.37
C CYS A 83 27.86 -16.48 -1.77
N THR A 84 26.59 -16.62 -2.15
CA THR A 84 25.50 -15.81 -1.57
C THR A 84 25.41 -15.99 -0.04
N TYR A 85 25.50 -17.21 0.44
CA TYR A 85 25.50 -17.50 1.87
C TYR A 85 26.73 -16.93 2.57
N LEU A 86 27.91 -17.08 1.99
CA LEU A 86 29.15 -16.57 2.55
C LEU A 86 29.19 -15.04 2.62
N LEU A 87 28.69 -14.35 1.60
CA LEU A 87 28.58 -12.89 1.59
C LEU A 87 27.69 -12.35 2.73
N LYS A 88 26.63 -13.07 3.06
CA LYS A 88 25.70 -12.69 4.15
C LYS A 88 26.09 -13.26 5.52
N SER A 89 27.26 -13.89 5.64
CA SER A 89 27.71 -14.48 6.91
C SER A 89 28.11 -13.41 7.93
N HIS A 90 28.03 -13.77 9.21
CA HIS A 90 28.50 -12.95 10.32
C HIS A 90 29.96 -12.49 10.13
N THR A 91 30.82 -13.37 9.65
CA THR A 91 32.23 -13.06 9.43
C THR A 91 32.45 -11.89 8.47
N VAL A 92 31.63 -11.81 7.41
CA VAL A 92 31.73 -10.73 6.42
C VAL A 92 31.04 -9.47 6.93
N LEU A 93 29.80 -9.60 7.41
CA LEU A 93 29.00 -8.43 7.76
C LEU A 93 29.48 -7.71 9.03
N ASP A 94 29.95 -8.44 10.04
CA ASP A 94 30.54 -7.83 11.24
C ASP A 94 31.86 -7.09 10.92
N GLU A 95 32.63 -7.62 9.97
CA GLU A 95 33.85 -6.95 9.48
C GLU A 95 33.48 -5.67 8.68
N VAL A 96 32.42 -5.68 7.89
CA VAL A 96 31.90 -4.50 7.18
C VAL A 96 31.43 -3.44 8.17
N ILE A 97 30.59 -3.82 9.15
CA ILE A 97 30.10 -2.93 10.21
C ILE A 97 31.27 -2.24 10.92
N SER A 98 32.25 -3.03 11.34
CA SER A 98 33.44 -2.52 12.04
C SER A 98 34.28 -1.61 11.16
N SER A 99 34.50 -1.97 9.89
CA SER A 99 35.36 -1.22 8.97
C SER A 99 34.77 0.13 8.55
N LEU A 100 33.45 0.25 8.49
CA LEU A 100 32.73 1.47 8.14
C LEU A 100 32.21 2.23 9.37
N ASN A 101 32.45 1.71 10.60
CA ASN A 101 31.92 2.24 11.86
C ASN A 101 30.40 2.50 11.78
N LEU A 102 29.65 1.50 11.32
CA LEU A 102 28.19 1.61 11.22
C LEU A 102 27.57 1.43 12.61
N ASP A 103 26.62 2.30 12.94
CA ASP A 103 25.82 2.18 14.17
C ASP A 103 24.58 1.30 13.92
N MET A 104 24.83 0.04 13.55
CA MET A 104 23.80 -0.95 13.30
C MET A 104 24.29 -2.35 13.67
N LYS A 105 23.32 -3.24 13.96
CA LYS A 105 23.60 -4.65 14.26
C LYS A 105 23.68 -5.48 12.98
N TYR A 106 24.19 -6.70 13.12
CA TYR A 106 24.25 -7.66 12.03
C TYR A 106 22.89 -7.90 11.38
N GLU A 107 21.83 -8.07 12.17
CA GLU A 107 20.49 -8.35 11.70
C GLU A 107 19.95 -7.21 10.84
N ASP A 108 20.18 -5.97 11.27
CA ASP A 108 19.75 -4.76 10.55
C ASP A 108 20.44 -4.67 9.18
N LEU A 109 21.77 -4.93 9.15
CA LEU A 109 22.51 -4.92 7.89
C LEU A 109 22.09 -6.09 6.99
N TYR A 110 21.87 -7.28 7.56
CA TYR A 110 21.45 -8.47 6.83
C TYR A 110 20.13 -8.26 6.09
N ASP A 111 19.16 -7.59 6.72
CA ASP A 111 17.85 -7.27 6.14
C ASP A 111 17.93 -6.18 5.04
N CYS A 112 18.94 -5.34 5.10
CA CYS A 112 19.19 -4.33 4.08
C CYS A 112 19.84 -4.90 2.80
N ILE A 113 20.39 -6.14 2.86
CA ILE A 113 21.09 -6.77 1.74
C ILE A 113 20.17 -7.73 0.99
N SER A 114 20.04 -7.53 -0.30
CA SER A 114 19.41 -8.44 -1.24
C SER A 114 20.44 -8.95 -2.23
N THR A 115 20.37 -10.24 -2.53
CA THR A 115 21.24 -10.88 -3.53
C THR A 115 20.39 -11.50 -4.62
N SER A 116 20.82 -11.39 -5.86
CA SER A 116 20.14 -11.90 -7.04
C SER A 116 21.15 -12.57 -7.96
N ASN A 117 20.74 -13.67 -8.59
CA ASN A 117 21.48 -14.30 -9.68
C ASN A 117 20.63 -14.20 -10.95
N PRO A 118 20.96 -13.31 -11.89
CA PRO A 118 20.18 -13.15 -13.11
C PRO A 118 20.28 -14.41 -13.99
N GLU A 119 19.13 -14.98 -14.34
CA GLU A 119 18.96 -16.03 -15.35
C GLU A 119 19.96 -17.19 -15.26
N ASP A 120 20.21 -17.69 -14.05
CA ASP A 120 21.12 -18.80 -13.81
C ASP A 120 22.54 -18.60 -14.39
N THR A 121 23.04 -17.38 -14.31
CA THR A 121 24.39 -17.02 -14.77
C THR A 121 25.43 -17.21 -13.66
N ARG A 122 26.72 -16.98 -13.98
CA ARG A 122 27.81 -16.91 -13.01
C ARG A 122 27.96 -15.52 -12.36
N ILE A 123 26.91 -14.70 -12.55
CA ILE A 123 26.87 -13.33 -12.03
C ILE A 123 26.08 -13.34 -10.73
N LEU A 124 26.61 -12.70 -9.73
CA LEU A 124 25.94 -12.43 -8.46
C LEU A 124 25.80 -10.93 -8.26
N GLU A 125 24.57 -10.47 -8.29
CA GLU A 125 24.24 -9.09 -7.95
C GLU A 125 23.99 -8.97 -6.46
N VAL A 126 24.65 -8.00 -5.86
CA VAL A 126 24.47 -7.65 -4.44
C VAL A 126 23.90 -6.25 -4.37
N THR A 127 22.69 -6.13 -3.85
CA THR A 127 22.01 -4.83 -3.68
C THR A 127 21.90 -4.52 -2.20
N VAL A 128 22.30 -3.32 -1.83
CA VAL A 128 22.18 -2.81 -0.46
C VAL A 128 21.27 -1.59 -0.45
N LYS A 129 20.37 -1.55 0.54
CA LYS A 129 19.49 -0.40 0.80
C LYS A 129 20.01 0.35 2.01
N ALA A 130 20.09 1.70 1.89
CA ALA A 130 20.50 2.56 3.00
C ALA A 130 19.78 3.92 2.91
N ASP A 131 19.95 4.74 3.96
CA ASP A 131 19.31 6.06 4.08
C ASP A 131 19.95 7.12 3.17
N SER A 132 21.14 6.85 2.61
CA SER A 132 21.76 7.71 1.62
C SER A 132 22.41 6.90 0.49
N PRO A 133 22.43 7.43 -0.75
CA PRO A 133 23.00 6.72 -1.90
C PRO A 133 24.50 6.45 -1.74
N GLU A 134 25.24 7.39 -1.12
CA GLU A 134 26.66 7.22 -0.88
C GLU A 134 26.93 6.14 0.17
N LEU A 135 26.09 6.03 1.20
CA LEU A 135 26.23 5.01 2.22
C LEU A 135 25.90 3.63 1.63
N ALA A 136 24.82 3.50 0.84
CA ALA A 136 24.46 2.27 0.15
C ALA A 136 25.64 1.77 -0.71
N LYS A 137 26.24 2.67 -1.52
CA LYS A 137 27.40 2.36 -2.34
C LYS A 137 28.60 1.91 -1.51
N ARG A 138 28.96 2.65 -0.47
CA ARG A 138 30.10 2.30 0.40
C ARG A 138 29.92 0.95 1.06
N ILE A 139 28.72 0.62 1.50
CA ILE A 139 28.41 -0.66 2.13
C ILE A 139 28.53 -1.79 1.10
N VAL A 140 27.90 -1.67 -0.08
CA VAL A 140 27.92 -2.74 -1.10
C VAL A 140 29.34 -2.98 -1.61
N ASP A 141 30.12 -1.91 -1.88
CA ASP A 141 31.49 -2.02 -2.33
C ASP A 141 32.38 -2.73 -1.29
N LYS A 142 32.13 -2.44 0.00
CA LYS A 142 32.86 -3.06 1.10
C LYS A 142 32.49 -4.52 1.29
N ILE A 143 31.19 -4.84 1.21
CA ILE A 143 30.69 -6.24 1.24
C ILE A 143 31.35 -7.05 0.12
N CYS A 144 31.34 -6.52 -1.11
CA CYS A 144 31.95 -7.20 -2.24
C CYS A 144 33.47 -7.37 -2.08
N THR A 145 34.17 -6.36 -1.56
CA THR A 145 35.64 -6.43 -1.36
C THR A 145 36.03 -7.40 -0.26
N ILE A 146 35.38 -7.35 0.88
CA ILE A 146 35.63 -8.29 2.01
C ILE A 146 35.13 -9.67 1.67
N GLY A 147 33.93 -9.75 1.11
CA GLY A 147 33.27 -11.01 0.77
C GLY A 147 34.04 -11.80 -0.29
N SER A 148 34.48 -11.18 -1.38
CA SER A 148 35.27 -11.87 -2.41
C SER A 148 36.52 -12.49 -1.82
N LYS A 149 37.25 -11.74 -1.00
CA LYS A 149 38.47 -12.22 -0.33
C LYS A 149 38.15 -13.41 0.61
N ARG A 150 37.09 -13.31 1.41
CA ARG A 150 36.68 -14.40 2.33
C ARG A 150 36.23 -15.64 1.59
N ILE A 151 35.55 -15.49 0.45
CA ILE A 151 35.12 -16.60 -0.39
C ILE A 151 36.33 -17.29 -1.02
N GLU A 152 37.29 -16.53 -1.55
CA GLU A 152 38.56 -17.07 -2.07
C GLU A 152 39.35 -17.84 -1.01
N ASP A 153 39.47 -17.27 0.19
CA ASP A 153 40.13 -17.95 1.33
C ASP A 153 39.41 -19.24 1.76
N ALA A 154 38.06 -19.25 1.75
CA ALA A 154 37.27 -20.38 2.18
C ALA A 154 37.21 -21.52 1.16
N MET A 155 37.12 -21.16 -0.13
CA MET A 155 36.91 -22.13 -1.20
C MET A 155 38.23 -22.56 -1.89
N GLY A 156 39.33 -21.84 -1.72
CA GLY A 156 40.66 -22.20 -2.11
C GLY A 156 40.96 -22.33 -3.61
N PHE A 157 39.94 -22.44 -4.45
CA PHE A 157 40.07 -22.66 -5.89
C PHE A 157 39.06 -21.83 -6.72
N GLN A 158 38.33 -20.91 -6.09
CA GLN A 158 37.39 -20.03 -6.75
C GLN A 158 37.97 -18.62 -6.80
N GLN A 159 37.82 -17.94 -7.93
CA GLN A 159 38.13 -16.52 -8.04
C GLN A 159 36.84 -15.74 -8.16
N VAL A 160 36.64 -14.80 -7.28
CA VAL A 160 35.48 -13.89 -7.29
C VAL A 160 35.94 -12.50 -7.68
N ASN A 161 35.71 -12.15 -8.93
CA ASN A 161 36.08 -10.84 -9.45
C ASN A 161 34.94 -9.85 -9.27
N LEU A 162 35.26 -8.70 -8.66
CA LEU A 162 34.37 -7.55 -8.65
C LEU A 162 34.31 -6.98 -10.07
N TYR A 163 33.18 -7.19 -10.75
CA TYR A 163 33.00 -6.74 -12.14
C TYR A 163 32.55 -5.29 -12.19
N GLU A 164 31.57 -4.92 -11.34
CA GLU A 164 31.03 -3.59 -11.30
C GLU A 164 30.86 -3.14 -9.84
N LEU A 165 31.37 -1.93 -9.55
CA LEU A 165 31.19 -1.28 -8.26
C LEU A 165 29.76 -0.77 -8.11
N GLY A 166 29.33 -0.57 -6.88
CA GLY A 166 28.01 -0.03 -6.57
C GLY A 166 27.73 1.28 -7.30
N THR A 167 26.54 1.35 -7.91
CA THR A 167 26.05 2.56 -8.56
C THR A 167 25.42 3.49 -7.54
N THR A 168 25.57 4.80 -7.75
CA THR A 168 24.89 5.82 -6.93
C THR A 168 23.64 6.27 -7.68
N ASP A 169 22.47 5.78 -7.28
CA ASP A 169 21.21 6.23 -7.84
C ASP A 169 20.62 7.30 -6.91
N PRO A 170 20.37 8.53 -7.42
CA PRO A 170 19.79 9.60 -6.62
C PRO A 170 18.31 9.39 -6.33
N ASP A 171 17.64 8.48 -7.04
CA ASP A 171 16.22 8.21 -6.87
C ASP A 171 15.98 7.17 -5.76
N PRO A 172 15.08 7.47 -4.80
CA PRO A 172 14.76 6.52 -3.73
C PRO A 172 14.08 5.27 -4.27
N CYS A 173 14.52 4.09 -3.86
CA CYS A 173 13.98 2.80 -4.29
C CYS A 173 12.63 2.46 -3.64
N ASN A 174 12.25 3.14 -2.54
CA ASN A 174 10.96 2.99 -1.89
C ASN A 174 9.99 4.03 -2.43
N SER A 175 8.98 3.61 -3.16
CA SER A 175 7.90 4.51 -3.58
C SER A 175 6.89 4.73 -2.46
N THR A 176 6.37 5.94 -2.36
CA THR A 176 5.20 6.22 -1.52
C THR A 176 4.02 5.37 -2.01
N ARG A 177 3.43 4.60 -1.13
CA ARG A 177 2.27 3.72 -1.44
C ARG A 177 0.99 4.54 -1.65
N MET A 178 0.97 5.42 -2.67
CA MET A 178 -0.19 6.28 -2.97
C MET A 178 -1.48 5.48 -3.14
N LEU A 179 -1.40 4.29 -3.73
CA LEU A 179 -2.55 3.42 -3.94
C LEU A 179 -3.18 2.96 -2.61
N THR A 180 -2.35 2.67 -1.60
CA THR A 180 -2.83 2.28 -0.26
C THR A 180 -3.61 3.40 0.42
N PHE A 181 -3.22 4.66 0.23
CA PHE A 181 -3.95 5.82 0.77
C PHE A 181 -5.28 6.06 0.06
N ALA A 182 -5.33 5.84 -1.25
CA ALA A 182 -6.59 5.88 -2.00
C ALA A 182 -7.57 4.82 -1.49
N PHE A 183 -7.11 3.57 -1.26
CA PHE A 183 -7.94 2.52 -0.66
C PHE A 183 -8.43 2.89 0.74
N ALA A 184 -7.57 3.45 1.58
CA ALA A 184 -7.96 3.88 2.93
C ALA A 184 -9.04 4.97 2.89
N GLY A 185 -8.96 5.91 1.94
CA GLY A 185 -10.00 6.91 1.72
C GLY A 185 -11.34 6.33 1.32
N VAL A 186 -11.33 5.33 0.42
CA VAL A 186 -12.56 4.62 0.02
C VAL A 186 -13.18 3.88 1.21
N VAL A 187 -12.36 3.17 2.00
CA VAL A 187 -12.85 2.47 3.20
C VAL A 187 -13.46 3.45 4.20
N ALA A 188 -12.82 4.59 4.45
CA ALA A 188 -13.36 5.63 5.33
C ALA A 188 -14.70 6.18 4.82
N ALA A 189 -14.84 6.40 3.51
CA ALA A 189 -16.10 6.84 2.91
C ALA A 189 -17.22 5.80 3.11
N VAL A 190 -16.92 4.51 2.90
CA VAL A 190 -17.89 3.42 3.10
C VAL A 190 -18.31 3.32 4.58
N VAL A 191 -17.36 3.37 5.51
CA VAL A 191 -17.66 3.33 6.95
C VAL A 191 -18.55 4.51 7.35
N THR A 192 -18.23 5.72 6.88
CA THR A 192 -19.03 6.92 7.15
C THR A 192 -20.44 6.77 6.59
N TYR A 193 -20.58 6.24 5.38
CA TYR A 193 -21.89 5.97 4.78
C TYR A 193 -22.70 4.97 5.60
N VAL A 194 -22.10 3.87 6.06
CA VAL A 194 -22.75 2.87 6.90
C VAL A 194 -23.24 3.48 8.23
N ILE A 195 -22.41 4.34 8.85
CA ILE A 195 -22.78 5.04 10.09
C ILE A 195 -24.03 5.92 9.84
N PHE A 196 -24.04 6.71 8.76
CA PHE A 196 -25.21 7.52 8.40
C PHE A 196 -26.44 6.68 8.10
N LEU A 197 -26.27 5.51 7.50
CA LEU A 197 -27.35 4.57 7.22
C LEU A 197 -27.95 4.00 8.51
N ILE A 198 -27.09 3.64 9.49
CA ILE A 198 -27.52 3.17 10.81
C ILE A 198 -28.31 4.29 11.53
N ILE A 199 -27.78 5.52 11.54
CA ILE A 199 -28.47 6.68 12.15
C ILE A 199 -29.83 6.90 11.47
N PHE A 200 -29.90 6.79 10.15
CA PHE A 200 -31.16 6.91 9.40
C PHE A 200 -32.16 5.83 9.76
N LEU A 201 -31.70 4.58 9.95
CA LEU A 201 -32.57 3.46 10.36
C LEU A 201 -33.06 3.61 11.80
N LEU A 202 -32.23 4.20 12.69
CA LEU A 202 -32.57 4.47 14.08
C LEU A 202 -33.40 5.75 14.25
N ASP A 203 -33.38 6.66 13.27
CA ASP A 203 -34.17 7.89 13.29
C ASP A 203 -35.62 7.57 12.96
N ASP A 204 -36.41 7.36 14.01
CA ASP A 204 -37.84 7.01 13.94
C ASP A 204 -38.73 8.26 13.75
N ARG A 205 -38.18 9.35 13.17
CA ARG A 205 -38.96 10.55 12.88
C ARG A 205 -39.93 10.27 11.75
N ILE A 206 -41.19 10.46 12.03
CA ILE A 206 -42.26 10.44 11.03
C ILE A 206 -42.02 11.65 10.12
N LYS A 207 -41.57 11.40 8.88
CA LYS A 207 -41.56 12.45 7.85
C LYS A 207 -43.01 12.86 7.59
N THR A 208 -43.29 14.13 7.88
CA THR A 208 -44.63 14.74 7.70
C THR A 208 -44.92 14.99 6.19
N ASP A 209 -44.76 13.95 5.36
CA ASP A 209 -45.28 13.96 4.01
C ASP A 209 -46.67 13.33 4.01
N ASP A 210 -47.62 13.98 3.37
CA ASP A 210 -49.06 13.55 3.34
C ASP A 210 -49.24 12.07 2.97
N GLU A 211 -48.41 11.56 2.08
CA GLU A 211 -48.38 10.15 1.64
C GLU A 211 -47.96 9.17 2.75
N ASN A 212 -47.08 9.60 3.65
CA ASN A 212 -46.63 8.77 4.78
C ASN A 212 -47.65 8.76 5.93
N LEU A 213 -48.34 9.86 6.17
CA LEU A 213 -49.41 9.93 7.18
C LEU A 213 -50.57 9.01 6.88
N GLU A 214 -51.05 8.94 5.63
CA GLU A 214 -52.07 8.02 5.19
C GLU A 214 -51.64 6.55 5.39
N ARG A 215 -50.41 6.23 5.09
CA ARG A 215 -49.87 4.87 5.20
C ARG A 215 -49.69 4.39 6.63
N TYR A 216 -49.26 5.30 7.55
CA TYR A 216 -49.02 4.98 8.94
C TYR A 216 -50.27 4.99 9.81
N LEU A 217 -51.16 5.91 9.58
CA LEU A 217 -52.38 6.07 10.39
C LEU A 217 -53.60 5.40 9.80
N GLY A 218 -53.57 5.00 8.53
CA GLY A 218 -54.73 4.41 7.83
C GLY A 218 -55.88 5.39 7.68
N LEU A 219 -55.64 6.67 7.80
CA LEU A 219 -56.60 7.78 7.71
C LEU A 219 -56.28 8.64 6.51
N SER A 220 -57.30 8.98 5.70
CA SER A 220 -57.09 9.89 4.57
C SER A 220 -56.84 11.33 5.08
N VAL A 221 -55.82 11.98 4.55
CA VAL A 221 -55.51 13.38 4.86
C VAL A 221 -56.53 14.28 4.17
N LEU A 222 -57.41 14.93 4.94
CA LEU A 222 -58.49 15.81 4.44
C LEU A 222 -57.98 17.20 4.04
N GLY A 223 -56.78 17.59 4.45
CA GLY A 223 -56.20 18.88 4.07
C GLY A 223 -54.96 19.23 4.89
N ASN A 224 -54.08 20.03 4.32
CA ASN A 224 -52.88 20.52 4.94
C ASN A 224 -52.99 22.04 5.18
N ILE A 225 -52.85 22.48 6.41
CA ILE A 225 -52.87 23.89 6.77
C ILE A 225 -51.43 24.44 6.67
N PRO A 226 -51.16 25.33 5.70
CA PRO A 226 -49.81 25.87 5.57
C PRO A 226 -49.45 26.76 6.78
N ASN A 227 -48.24 26.60 7.30
CA ASN A 227 -47.76 27.39 8.40
C ASN A 227 -47.57 28.87 7.96
N ALA A 228 -48.14 29.81 8.70
CA ALA A 228 -48.13 31.24 8.39
C ALA A 228 -46.78 31.94 8.61
N ASP A 229 -45.75 31.23 9.16
CA ASP A 229 -44.41 31.78 9.38
C ASP A 229 -43.57 31.78 8.10
N GLY A 230 -43.76 32.78 7.30
CA GLY A 230 -42.99 33.46 6.27
C GLY A 230 -41.77 32.84 5.58
N LYS A 231 -41.46 31.57 5.64
CA LYS A 231 -40.45 30.90 4.81
C LYS A 231 -41.13 30.22 3.62
N LYS A 232 -40.79 30.71 2.41
CA LYS A 232 -41.34 30.28 1.12
C LYS A 232 -41.52 28.76 1.06
N PRO A 233 -42.76 28.29 0.82
CA PRO A 233 -43.04 26.88 0.58
C PRO A 233 -42.41 26.49 -0.77
N GLY A 234 -41.78 25.31 -0.82
CA GLY A 234 -41.40 24.69 -2.08
C GLY A 234 -42.62 24.47 -2.94
N LYS A 235 -42.45 24.82 -4.19
CA LYS A 235 -43.27 24.68 -5.38
C LYS A 235 -44.55 23.84 -5.20
N TYR A 236 -45.66 24.48 -4.81
CA TYR A 236 -47.00 23.87 -4.80
C TYR A 236 -47.57 23.89 -6.20
N GLY A 237 -48.14 22.74 -6.57
CA GLY A 237 -48.83 22.55 -7.85
C GLY A 237 -50.06 23.44 -8.00
N TYR A 238 -50.25 23.95 -9.19
CA TYR A 238 -51.37 24.72 -9.63
C TYR A 238 -52.74 24.07 -9.32
N TYR A 239 -53.56 24.71 -8.50
CA TYR A 239 -54.98 24.47 -8.53
C TYR A 239 -55.54 25.11 -9.80
N LYS A 240 -55.98 24.29 -10.77
CA LYS A 240 -56.86 24.74 -11.86
C LYS A 240 -58.19 25.16 -11.24
N THR A 241 -58.38 26.49 -11.19
CA THR A 241 -59.68 27.10 -10.90
C THR A 241 -60.65 26.68 -11.99
N TYR A 242 -61.66 25.90 -11.65
CA TYR A 242 -62.84 25.74 -12.47
C TYR A 242 -63.69 27.00 -12.27
N ALA A 243 -63.51 27.96 -13.16
CA ALA A 243 -64.38 29.10 -13.26
C ALA A 243 -65.30 28.89 -14.45
N ALA A 244 -66.53 28.85 -14.11
CA ALA A 244 -67.68 29.41 -14.77
C ALA A 244 -68.31 28.67 -15.97
N TYR A 245 -69.35 28.05 -15.69
CA TYR A 245 -70.50 28.02 -16.59
C TYR A 245 -71.29 29.31 -16.43
N LYS A 246 -71.39 29.99 -17.47
CA LYS A 246 -72.56 30.75 -17.88
C LYS A 246 -72.69 30.68 -19.38
#